data_41a7a2d982fc68b16028e61f235d7115
#
_entry.id   41a7a2d982fc68b16028e61f235d7115
#
_cell.length_a   1.000
_cell.length_b   1.000
_cell.length_c   1.000
_cell.angle_alpha   90.00
_cell.angle_beta   90.00
_cell.angle_gamma   90.00
#
_symmetry.space_group_name_H-M   'P 1'
#
loop_
_entity.id
_entity.type
_entity.pdbx_description
1 polymer ?
#
loop_
_entity_poly.entity_id
_entity_poly.type
_entity_poly.pdbx_seq_one_letter_code
_entity_poly.pdbx_strand_id
1 'polypeptide(L)'
;MSSDTRSKVSTGIVMPLLIVGDIFAVLYYHRHAQWSYLWKLMPWMLIGVLVGVWYGKELPEDAFKRGMAILIFISVVLMWTLDRVKRYQVPDNRLFAGIMGGISGFATMVGNLAGPFSELYFLAIRMPKQMFIGTTAWLFFITNMFKLPFHIWSWETINLHSAKIDLVLLPALLLGLWAGISLVKIIKQNQFRLIIMVLTALGALFIFFRN
;
A
#
# COMPACT_ATOMS: atom_id res chain seq x y z
N MET A 1 -17.00 -22.86 -3.83
CA MET A 1 -16.54 -21.47 -3.73
C MET A 1 -15.16 -21.43 -4.37
N SER A 2 -15.03 -20.83 -5.55
CA SER A 2 -13.77 -20.81 -6.31
C SER A 2 -12.66 -20.10 -5.51
N SER A 3 -11.39 -20.42 -5.77
CA SER A 3 -10.21 -19.75 -5.16
C SER A 3 -10.27 -18.23 -5.34
N ASP A 4 -10.82 -17.81 -6.48
CA ASP A 4 -11.02 -16.42 -6.88
C ASP A 4 -11.95 -15.63 -5.93
N THR A 5 -12.98 -16.29 -5.40
CA THR A 5 -13.90 -15.68 -4.42
C THR A 5 -13.24 -15.53 -3.04
N ARG A 6 -12.31 -16.41 -2.69
CA ARG A 6 -11.66 -16.40 -1.36
C ARG A 6 -10.70 -15.23 -1.16
N SER A 7 -9.93 -14.83 -2.17
CA SER A 7 -8.98 -13.74 -2.02
C SER A 7 -9.66 -12.37 -2.03
N LYS A 8 -10.68 -12.18 -2.86
CA LYS A 8 -11.48 -10.94 -2.86
C LYS A 8 -12.21 -10.75 -1.52
N VAL A 9 -12.72 -11.84 -0.94
CA VAL A 9 -13.32 -11.83 0.40
C VAL A 9 -12.26 -11.50 1.46
N SER A 10 -11.05 -12.07 1.38
CA SER A 10 -9.97 -11.78 2.33
C SER A 10 -9.51 -10.30 2.28
N THR A 11 -9.55 -9.68 1.11
CA THR A 11 -9.25 -8.25 0.94
C THR A 11 -10.24 -7.37 1.70
N GLY A 12 -11.52 -7.71 1.66
CA GLY A 12 -12.56 -7.00 2.41
C GLY A 12 -12.50 -7.24 3.91
N ILE A 13 -12.19 -8.47 4.35
CA ILE A 13 -12.06 -8.80 5.77
C ILE A 13 -10.97 -7.96 6.44
N VAL A 14 -9.82 -7.81 5.81
CA VAL A 14 -8.68 -7.07 6.39
C VAL A 14 -8.90 -5.55 6.40
N MET A 15 -9.82 -5.03 5.61
CA MET A 15 -9.96 -3.60 5.39
C MET A 15 -10.34 -2.78 6.65
N PRO A 16 -11.29 -3.19 7.49
CA PRO A 16 -11.58 -2.46 8.74
C PRO A 16 -10.36 -2.41 9.66
N LEU A 17 -9.58 -3.49 9.73
CA LEU A 17 -8.33 -3.54 10.51
C LEU A 17 -7.29 -2.56 9.95
N LEU A 18 -7.17 -2.45 8.63
CA LEU A 18 -6.27 -1.47 8.00
C LEU A 18 -6.67 -0.04 8.39
N ILE A 19 -7.97 0.29 8.37
CA ILE A 19 -8.46 1.62 8.76
C ILE A 19 -8.13 1.91 10.23
N VAL A 20 -8.32 0.94 11.12
CA VAL A 20 -7.92 1.09 12.54
C VAL A 20 -6.42 1.33 12.65
N GLY A 21 -5.60 0.56 11.94
CA GLY A 21 -4.16 0.75 11.89
C GLY A 21 -3.76 2.12 11.37
N ASP A 22 -4.41 2.58 10.30
CA ASP A 22 -4.18 3.90 9.69
C ASP A 22 -4.52 5.04 10.65
N ILE A 23 -5.64 4.92 11.41
CA ILE A 23 -6.02 5.91 12.43
C ILE A 23 -4.89 6.06 13.46
N PHE A 24 -4.38 4.96 14.02
CA PHE A 24 -3.28 5.01 14.98
C PHE A 24 -1.99 5.56 14.35
N ALA A 25 -1.67 5.18 13.11
CA ALA A 25 -0.51 5.68 12.40
C ALA A 25 -0.62 7.19 12.15
N VAL A 26 -1.79 7.68 11.73
CA VAL A 26 -2.06 9.11 11.56
C VAL A 26 -1.96 9.85 12.89
N LEU A 27 -2.60 9.37 13.95
CA LEU A 27 -2.54 10.01 15.26
C LEU A 27 -1.09 10.16 15.77
N TYR A 28 -0.25 9.18 15.47
CA TYR A 28 1.14 9.19 15.93
C TYR A 28 2.07 10.03 15.04
N TYR A 29 1.89 9.98 13.70
CA TYR A 29 2.81 10.58 12.73
C TYR A 29 2.25 11.80 11.99
N HIS A 30 1.03 12.29 12.31
CA HIS A 30 0.34 13.35 11.56
C HIS A 30 1.17 14.62 11.30
N ARG A 31 2.04 15.00 12.25
CA ARG A 31 2.86 16.21 12.16
C ARG A 31 3.96 16.14 11.11
N HIS A 32 4.30 14.94 10.64
CA HIS A 32 5.39 14.72 9.70
C HIS A 32 4.91 14.57 8.25
N ALA A 33 3.62 14.63 8.00
CA ALA A 33 3.05 14.46 6.67
C ALA A 33 3.44 15.62 5.73
N GLN A 34 3.87 15.26 4.52
CA GLN A 34 4.19 16.19 3.45
C GLN A 34 3.02 16.29 2.48
N TRP A 35 2.13 17.22 2.73
CA TRP A 35 0.89 17.41 1.96
C TRP A 35 1.12 17.69 0.48
N SER A 36 2.23 18.35 0.13
CA SER A 36 2.57 18.63 -1.27
C SER A 36 2.75 17.35 -2.11
N TYR A 37 3.41 16.33 -1.57
CA TYR A 37 3.59 15.04 -2.24
C TYR A 37 2.32 14.20 -2.20
N LEU A 38 1.58 14.29 -1.10
CA LEU A 38 0.30 13.61 -0.95
C LEU A 38 -0.67 14.08 -2.04
N TRP A 39 -0.83 15.39 -2.24
CA TRP A 39 -1.71 15.95 -3.27
C TRP A 39 -1.23 15.69 -4.70
N LYS A 40 0.05 15.39 -4.93
CA LYS A 40 0.54 14.97 -6.25
C LYS A 40 0.10 13.53 -6.58
N LEU A 41 0.12 12.63 -5.59
CA LEU A 41 -0.13 11.20 -5.78
C LEU A 41 -1.62 10.85 -5.65
N MET A 42 -2.31 11.45 -4.68
CA MET A 42 -3.67 11.07 -4.27
C MET A 42 -4.73 11.15 -5.39
N PRO A 43 -4.84 12.21 -6.19
CA PRO A 43 -5.87 12.26 -7.23
C PRO A 43 -5.78 11.06 -8.17
N TRP A 44 -4.57 10.70 -8.58
CA TRP A 44 -4.33 9.56 -9.46
C TRP A 44 -4.59 8.22 -8.76
N MET A 45 -4.29 8.15 -7.47
CA MET A 45 -4.59 6.98 -6.66
C MET A 45 -6.10 6.76 -6.52
N LEU A 46 -6.89 7.81 -6.31
CA LEU A 46 -8.34 7.71 -6.26
C LEU A 46 -8.93 7.31 -7.62
N ILE A 47 -8.40 7.85 -8.73
CA ILE A 47 -8.77 7.42 -10.09
C ILE A 47 -8.43 5.92 -10.28
N GLY A 48 -7.25 5.49 -9.86
CA GLY A 48 -6.86 4.08 -9.91
C GLY A 48 -7.78 3.17 -9.10
N VAL A 49 -8.24 3.61 -7.92
CA VAL A 49 -9.25 2.89 -7.13
C VAL A 49 -10.55 2.75 -7.92
N LEU A 50 -11.05 3.82 -8.55
CA LEU A 50 -12.29 3.75 -9.35
C LEU A 50 -12.17 2.79 -10.53
N VAL A 51 -11.03 2.80 -11.23
CA VAL A 51 -10.73 1.83 -12.28
C VAL A 51 -10.72 0.41 -11.70
N GLY A 52 -10.13 0.21 -10.52
CA GLY A 52 -10.14 -1.06 -9.80
C GLY A 52 -11.54 -1.53 -9.40
N VAL A 53 -12.45 -0.61 -9.04
CA VAL A 53 -13.86 -0.95 -8.74
C VAL A 53 -14.55 -1.56 -9.95
N TRP A 54 -14.35 -0.99 -11.13
CA TRP A 54 -15.04 -1.44 -12.34
C TRP A 54 -14.44 -2.71 -12.96
N TYR A 55 -13.11 -2.75 -13.09
CA TYR A 55 -12.41 -3.83 -13.79
C TYR A 55 -11.89 -4.93 -12.85
N GLY A 56 -11.69 -4.63 -11.57
CA GLY A 56 -11.06 -5.57 -10.63
C GLY A 56 -11.90 -6.81 -10.32
N LYS A 57 -13.23 -6.73 -10.45
CA LYS A 57 -14.12 -7.89 -10.26
C LYS A 57 -13.91 -8.99 -11.29
N GLU A 58 -13.62 -8.61 -12.53
CA GLU A 58 -13.53 -9.52 -13.69
C GLU A 58 -12.11 -10.07 -13.88
N LEU A 59 -11.11 -9.47 -13.23
CA LEU A 59 -9.73 -9.92 -13.39
C LEU A 59 -9.50 -11.28 -12.74
N PRO A 60 -8.90 -12.24 -13.50
CA PRO A 60 -8.43 -13.49 -12.93
C PRO A 60 -7.35 -13.19 -11.87
N GLU A 61 -7.50 -13.78 -10.69
CA GLU A 61 -6.62 -13.52 -9.54
C GLU A 61 -5.16 -13.82 -9.87
N ASP A 62 -4.89 -14.94 -10.54
CA ASP A 62 -3.54 -15.35 -10.87
C ASP A 62 -2.85 -14.40 -11.85
N ALA A 63 -3.59 -13.91 -12.86
CA ALA A 63 -3.08 -12.92 -13.81
C ALA A 63 -2.75 -11.59 -13.08
N PHE A 64 -3.64 -11.15 -12.17
CA PHE A 64 -3.42 -9.96 -11.37
C PHE A 64 -2.19 -10.12 -10.46
N LYS A 65 -2.10 -11.20 -9.69
CA LYS A 65 -0.97 -11.46 -8.79
C LYS A 65 0.37 -11.49 -9.53
N ARG A 66 0.45 -12.24 -10.63
CA ARG A 66 1.68 -12.32 -11.44
C ARG A 66 2.05 -10.97 -12.04
N GLY A 67 1.09 -10.25 -12.60
CA GLY A 67 1.32 -8.91 -13.15
C GLY A 67 1.84 -7.94 -12.09
N MET A 68 1.21 -7.91 -10.91
CA MET A 68 1.65 -7.07 -9.79
C MET A 68 3.04 -7.46 -9.30
N ALA A 69 3.33 -8.73 -9.11
CA ALA A 69 4.64 -9.20 -8.66
C ALA A 69 5.75 -8.79 -9.64
N ILE A 70 5.53 -8.93 -10.95
CA ILE A 70 6.47 -8.51 -11.99
C ILE A 70 6.70 -6.99 -11.93
N LEU A 71 5.63 -6.20 -11.86
CA LEU A 71 5.74 -4.74 -11.79
C LEU A 71 6.48 -4.28 -10.53
N ILE A 72 6.17 -4.86 -9.38
CA ILE A 72 6.86 -4.55 -8.12
C ILE A 72 8.34 -4.92 -8.23
N PHE A 73 8.65 -6.10 -8.75
CA PHE A 73 10.02 -6.57 -8.90
C PHE A 73 10.83 -5.65 -9.83
N ILE A 74 10.28 -5.31 -11.01
CA ILE A 74 10.92 -4.36 -11.95
C ILE A 74 11.15 -3.02 -11.26
N SER A 75 10.17 -2.51 -10.52
CA SER A 75 10.27 -1.23 -9.82
C SER A 75 11.37 -1.24 -8.75
N VAL A 76 11.50 -2.33 -7.99
CA VAL A 76 12.56 -2.49 -6.97
C VAL A 76 13.93 -2.58 -7.62
N VAL A 77 14.08 -3.37 -8.69
CA VAL A 77 15.35 -3.49 -9.44
C VAL A 77 15.77 -2.15 -10.02
N LEU A 78 14.83 -1.44 -10.66
CA LEU A 78 15.08 -0.10 -11.20
C LEU A 78 15.55 0.85 -10.10
N MET A 79 14.89 0.84 -8.96
CA MET A 79 15.24 1.69 -7.83
C MET A 79 16.62 1.34 -7.25
N TRP A 80 16.92 0.05 -7.11
CA TRP A 80 18.23 -0.39 -6.65
C TRP A 80 19.36 0.02 -7.61
N THR A 81 19.13 -0.07 -8.92
CA THR A 81 20.10 0.39 -9.93
C THR A 81 20.29 1.90 -9.89
N LEU A 82 19.19 2.68 -9.76
CA LEU A 82 19.24 4.13 -9.66
C LEU A 82 19.94 4.62 -8.36
N ASP A 83 19.83 3.87 -7.28
CA ASP A 83 20.55 4.16 -6.03
C ASP A 83 22.08 4.00 -6.17
N ARG A 84 22.51 3.06 -6.99
CA ARG A 84 23.95 2.86 -7.27
C ARG A 84 24.53 4.00 -8.11
N VAL A 85 23.73 4.59 -8.98
CA VAL A 85 24.10 5.77 -9.76
C VAL A 85 23.82 7.02 -8.92
N LYS A 86 24.74 7.38 -8.02
CA LYS A 86 24.62 8.49 -7.04
C LYS A 86 24.17 9.83 -7.64
N ARG A 87 24.25 10.00 -8.95
CA ARG A 87 23.99 11.23 -9.69
C ARG A 87 22.57 11.35 -10.23
N TYR A 88 21.78 10.26 -10.20
CA TYR A 88 20.42 10.27 -10.77
C TYR A 88 19.40 10.57 -9.68
N GLN A 89 18.77 11.72 -9.78
CA GLN A 89 17.56 12.03 -9.02
C GLN A 89 16.36 11.69 -9.91
N VAL A 90 15.49 10.80 -9.45
CA VAL A 90 14.23 10.54 -10.13
C VAL A 90 13.46 11.87 -10.16
N PRO A 91 13.00 12.32 -11.35
CA PRO A 91 12.26 13.56 -11.45
C PRO A 91 11.00 13.50 -10.56
N ASP A 92 10.87 14.45 -9.63
CA ASP A 92 9.62 14.67 -8.91
C ASP A 92 8.63 15.39 -9.81
N ASN A 93 8.19 14.71 -10.88
CA ASN A 93 7.25 15.25 -11.83
C ASN A 93 5.84 14.64 -11.64
N ARG A 94 4.83 15.37 -12.12
CA ARG A 94 3.42 14.97 -12.03
C ARG A 94 3.14 13.66 -12.79
N LEU A 95 3.89 13.38 -13.86
CA LEU A 95 3.71 12.16 -14.65
C LEU A 95 4.12 10.92 -13.85
N PHE A 96 5.29 10.95 -13.19
CA PHE A 96 5.76 9.86 -12.37
C PHE A 96 4.81 9.62 -11.17
N ALA A 97 4.39 10.70 -10.49
CA ALA A 97 3.39 10.63 -9.44
C ALA A 97 2.05 10.06 -9.96
N GLY A 98 1.64 10.45 -11.16
CA GLY A 98 0.42 9.95 -11.80
C GLY A 98 0.45 8.45 -12.07
N ILE A 99 1.53 7.96 -12.68
CA ILE A 99 1.71 6.53 -12.97
C ILE A 99 1.73 5.72 -11.66
N MET A 100 2.59 6.12 -10.71
CA MET A 100 2.71 5.40 -9.43
C MET A 100 1.42 5.46 -8.60
N GLY A 101 0.75 6.62 -8.58
CA GLY A 101 -0.54 6.78 -7.91
C GLY A 101 -1.63 5.92 -8.56
N GLY A 102 -1.77 5.97 -9.87
CA GLY A 102 -2.77 5.18 -10.60
C GLY A 102 -2.61 3.67 -10.39
N ILE A 103 -1.38 3.16 -10.55
CA ILE A 103 -1.08 1.74 -10.28
C ILE A 103 -1.33 1.40 -8.81
N SER A 104 -0.89 2.24 -7.88
CA SER A 104 -1.11 2.04 -6.44
C SER A 104 -2.60 1.99 -6.09
N GLY A 105 -3.39 2.89 -6.66
CA GLY A 105 -4.83 2.93 -6.45
C GLY A 105 -5.55 1.70 -6.99
N PHE A 106 -5.21 1.27 -8.20
CA PHE A 106 -5.75 0.05 -8.80
C PHE A 106 -5.37 -1.19 -7.97
N ALA A 107 -4.08 -1.33 -7.65
CA ALA A 107 -3.56 -2.46 -6.89
C ALA A 107 -4.14 -2.55 -5.47
N THR A 108 -4.38 -1.40 -4.82
CA THR A 108 -4.99 -1.40 -3.49
C THR A 108 -6.47 -1.77 -3.50
N MET A 109 -7.21 -1.43 -4.56
CA MET A 109 -8.62 -1.83 -4.66
C MET A 109 -8.73 -3.35 -4.84
N VAL A 110 -7.92 -3.93 -5.73
CA VAL A 110 -8.02 -5.36 -6.08
C VAL A 110 -7.37 -6.26 -5.02
N GLY A 111 -6.25 -5.86 -4.43
CA GLY A 111 -5.44 -6.75 -3.58
C GLY A 111 -4.85 -6.13 -2.32
N ASN A 112 -5.25 -4.93 -1.91
CA ASN A 112 -4.62 -4.16 -0.80
C ASN A 112 -3.10 -3.95 -0.99
N LEU A 113 -2.63 -3.84 -2.25
CA LEU A 113 -1.22 -3.70 -2.62
C LEU A 113 -0.83 -2.24 -2.93
N ALA A 114 -1.31 -1.27 -2.14
CA ALA A 114 -0.94 0.13 -2.32
C ALA A 114 0.53 0.39 -2.03
N GLY A 115 1.05 -0.22 -0.95
CA GLY A 115 2.38 0.02 -0.39
C GLY A 115 3.49 -0.05 -1.43
N PRO A 116 3.68 -1.16 -2.13
CA PRO A 116 4.79 -1.32 -3.06
C PRO A 116 5.00 -0.16 -4.03
N PHE A 117 3.94 0.43 -4.56
CA PHE A 117 4.05 1.50 -5.57
C PHE A 117 4.14 2.89 -4.96
N SER A 118 3.28 3.22 -3.98
CA SER A 118 3.32 4.51 -3.30
C SER A 118 4.61 4.68 -2.49
N GLU A 119 5.05 3.63 -1.81
CA GLU A 119 6.29 3.64 -1.04
C GLU A 119 7.52 3.76 -1.95
N LEU A 120 7.54 3.05 -3.10
CA LEU A 120 8.60 3.20 -4.08
C LEU A 120 8.67 4.63 -4.65
N TYR A 121 7.52 5.29 -4.86
CA TYR A 121 7.50 6.70 -5.24
C TYR A 121 8.19 7.57 -4.18
N PHE A 122 7.81 7.44 -2.91
CA PHE A 122 8.40 8.21 -1.82
C PHE A 122 9.89 7.89 -1.58
N LEU A 123 10.28 6.65 -1.78
CA LEU A 123 11.68 6.26 -1.72
C LEU A 123 12.47 6.82 -2.91
N ALA A 124 11.89 6.83 -4.12
CA ALA A 124 12.53 7.34 -5.33
C ALA A 124 12.88 8.85 -5.20
N ILE A 125 11.98 9.64 -4.63
CA ILE A 125 12.22 11.05 -4.33
C ILE A 125 13.06 11.28 -3.06
N ARG A 126 13.59 10.22 -2.45
CA ARG A 126 14.45 10.24 -1.26
C ARG A 126 13.81 10.92 -0.04
N MET A 127 12.51 10.70 0.16
CA MET A 127 11.79 11.28 1.28
C MET A 127 12.43 10.86 2.63
N PRO A 128 12.66 11.78 3.58
CA PRO A 128 13.14 11.44 4.92
C PRO A 128 12.17 10.51 5.65
N LYS A 129 12.70 9.60 6.49
CA LYS A 129 11.93 8.53 7.16
C LYS A 129 10.65 9.02 7.86
N GLN A 130 10.74 10.07 8.66
CA GLN A 130 9.58 10.57 9.40
C GLN A 130 8.49 11.14 8.47
N MET A 131 8.93 11.87 7.44
CA MET A 131 8.03 12.41 6.41
C MET A 131 7.41 11.29 5.58
N PHE A 132 8.19 10.27 5.22
CA PHE A 132 7.72 9.07 4.53
C PHE A 132 6.59 8.41 5.31
N ILE A 133 6.81 8.08 6.60
CA ILE A 133 5.83 7.38 7.43
C ILE A 133 4.57 8.23 7.61
N GLY A 134 4.72 9.51 7.94
CA GLY A 134 3.58 10.41 8.13
C GLY A 134 2.76 10.63 6.86
N THR A 135 3.43 10.77 5.71
CA THR A 135 2.74 10.94 4.42
C THR A 135 2.04 9.66 3.98
N THR A 136 2.69 8.51 4.15
CA THR A 136 2.11 7.20 3.85
C THR A 136 0.91 6.90 4.74
N ALA A 137 0.97 7.22 6.04
CA ALA A 137 -0.15 7.04 6.96
C ALA A 137 -1.41 7.80 6.49
N TRP A 138 -1.27 9.08 6.15
CA TRP A 138 -2.38 9.86 5.60
C TRP A 138 -2.86 9.35 4.24
N LEU A 139 -1.93 8.99 3.36
CA LEU A 139 -2.27 8.45 2.04
C LEU A 139 -3.14 7.20 2.16
N PHE A 140 -2.75 6.27 3.01
CA PHE A 140 -3.50 5.01 3.19
C PHE A 140 -4.81 5.24 3.93
N PHE A 141 -4.83 6.06 4.96
CA PHE A 141 -6.05 6.40 5.67
C PHE A 141 -7.12 6.94 4.72
N ILE A 142 -6.79 7.98 3.93
CA ILE A 142 -7.74 8.60 3.00
C ILE A 142 -8.16 7.58 1.93
N THR A 143 -7.21 6.82 1.39
CA THR A 143 -7.52 5.83 0.35
C THR A 143 -8.39 4.69 0.87
N ASN A 144 -8.12 4.18 2.07
CA ASN A 144 -8.91 3.12 2.68
C ASN A 144 -10.31 3.61 3.06
N MET A 145 -10.44 4.84 3.56
CA MET A 145 -11.74 5.47 3.78
C MET A 145 -12.52 5.64 2.48
N PHE A 146 -11.84 6.01 1.38
CA PHE A 146 -12.47 6.14 0.06
C PHE A 146 -12.90 4.78 -0.52
N LYS A 147 -12.15 3.71 -0.27
CA LYS A 147 -12.48 2.34 -0.73
C LYS A 147 -13.63 1.71 0.06
N LEU A 148 -13.80 2.08 1.33
CA LEU A 148 -14.76 1.45 2.23
C LEU A 148 -16.17 1.33 1.65
N PRO A 149 -16.79 2.37 1.08
CA PRO A 149 -18.12 2.28 0.46
C PRO A 149 -18.18 1.22 -0.64
N PHE A 150 -17.14 1.13 -1.47
CA PHE A 150 -17.12 0.17 -2.57
C PHE A 150 -17.01 -1.28 -2.09
N HIS A 151 -16.30 -1.53 -1.01
CA HIS A 151 -16.23 -2.86 -0.39
C HIS A 151 -17.55 -3.25 0.32
N ILE A 152 -18.30 -2.28 0.83
CA ILE A 152 -19.61 -2.52 1.47
C ILE A 152 -20.68 -2.77 0.40
N TRP A 153 -20.82 -1.86 -0.58
CA TRP A 153 -21.98 -1.85 -1.48
C TRP A 153 -21.71 -2.46 -2.86
N SER A 154 -20.52 -2.28 -3.42
CA SER A 154 -20.22 -2.76 -4.78
C SER A 154 -19.64 -4.18 -4.78
N TRP A 155 -18.71 -4.47 -3.88
CA TRP A 155 -18.04 -5.75 -3.81
C TRP A 155 -18.62 -6.69 -2.75
N GLU A 156 -19.41 -6.17 -1.80
CA GLU A 156 -20.08 -6.92 -0.72
C GLU A 156 -19.14 -7.85 0.07
N THR A 157 -17.89 -7.40 0.25
CA THR A 157 -16.84 -8.18 0.91
C THR A 157 -16.80 -7.96 2.42
N ILE A 158 -17.46 -6.90 2.92
CA ILE A 158 -17.57 -6.58 4.34
C ILE A 158 -18.97 -6.92 4.82
N ASN A 159 -19.06 -7.79 5.82
CA ASN A 159 -20.31 -8.22 6.43
C ASN A 159 -20.14 -8.47 7.94
N LEU A 160 -21.24 -8.82 8.65
CA LEU A 160 -21.20 -9.06 10.09
C LEU A 160 -20.27 -10.22 10.48
N HIS A 161 -20.07 -11.20 9.61
CA HIS A 161 -19.16 -12.30 9.86
C HIS A 161 -17.69 -11.83 9.80
N SER A 162 -17.34 -11.01 8.80
CA SER A 162 -16.00 -10.42 8.70
C SER A 162 -15.69 -9.52 9.89
N ALA A 163 -16.66 -8.70 10.34
CA ALA A 163 -16.49 -7.84 11.50
C ALA A 163 -16.17 -8.59 12.81
N LYS A 164 -16.72 -9.81 12.99
CA LYS A 164 -16.37 -10.67 14.14
C LYS A 164 -14.93 -11.16 14.07
N ILE A 165 -14.44 -11.51 12.88
CA ILE A 165 -13.05 -11.92 12.67
C ILE A 165 -12.11 -10.75 12.98
N ASP A 166 -12.46 -9.56 12.53
CA ASP A 166 -11.69 -8.34 12.78
C ASP A 166 -11.58 -8.03 14.28
N LEU A 167 -12.67 -8.20 15.01
CA LEU A 167 -12.68 -7.99 16.46
C LEU A 167 -11.71 -8.95 17.19
N VAL A 168 -11.63 -10.21 16.75
CA VAL A 168 -10.69 -11.20 17.31
C VAL A 168 -9.24 -10.84 16.96
N LEU A 169 -9.00 -10.25 15.79
CA LEU A 169 -7.66 -9.88 15.34
C LEU A 169 -7.18 -8.52 15.88
N LEU A 170 -8.11 -7.71 16.43
CA LEU A 170 -7.79 -6.37 16.93
C LEU A 170 -6.66 -6.33 17.97
N PRO A 171 -6.61 -7.22 18.99
CA PRO A 171 -5.50 -7.24 19.95
C PRO A 171 -4.14 -7.50 19.29
N ALA A 172 -4.09 -8.42 18.32
CA ALA A 172 -2.88 -8.71 17.57
C ALA A 172 -2.42 -7.50 16.74
N LEU A 173 -3.37 -6.77 16.11
CA LEU A 173 -3.11 -5.52 15.41
C LEU A 173 -2.48 -4.47 16.36
N LEU A 174 -3.05 -4.25 17.53
CA LEU A 174 -2.56 -3.26 18.50
C LEU A 174 -1.16 -3.61 19.00
N LEU A 175 -0.88 -4.89 19.27
CA LEU A 175 0.47 -5.36 19.60
C LEU A 175 1.45 -5.14 18.46
N GLY A 176 1.04 -5.44 17.21
CA GLY A 176 1.83 -5.18 16.01
C GLY A 176 2.13 -3.70 15.79
N LEU A 177 1.17 -2.82 16.02
CA LEU A 177 1.34 -1.37 15.96
C LEU A 177 2.34 -0.87 17.00
N TRP A 178 2.21 -1.31 18.25
CA TRP A 178 3.15 -0.95 19.32
C TRP A 178 4.57 -1.41 19.01
N ALA A 179 4.73 -2.65 18.58
CA ALA A 179 6.01 -3.22 18.18
C ALA A 179 6.60 -2.46 16.96
N GLY A 180 5.78 -2.16 15.95
CA GLY A 180 6.17 -1.42 14.76
C GLY A 180 6.66 0.00 15.06
N ILE A 181 5.92 0.76 15.88
CA ILE A 181 6.33 2.10 16.32
C ILE A 181 7.67 2.03 17.07
N SER A 182 7.84 1.05 17.96
CA SER A 182 9.06 0.86 18.72
C SER A 182 10.25 0.52 17.82
N LEU A 183 10.06 -0.38 16.85
CA LEU A 183 11.08 -0.78 15.90
C LEU A 183 11.51 0.39 15.00
N VAL A 184 10.55 1.17 14.51
CA VAL A 184 10.85 2.35 13.66
C VAL A 184 11.71 3.36 14.40
N LYS A 185 11.57 3.54 15.70
CA LYS A 185 12.42 4.46 16.48
C LYS A 185 13.90 4.09 16.42
N ILE A 186 14.22 2.80 16.42
CA ILE A 186 15.59 2.27 16.47
C ILE A 186 16.25 2.27 15.08
N ILE A 187 15.48 2.11 14.00
CA ILE A 187 16.00 2.02 12.63
C ILE A 187 16.54 3.38 12.18
N LYS A 188 17.80 3.41 11.72
CA LYS A 188 18.42 4.60 11.13
C LYS A 188 17.87 4.89 9.73
N GLN A 189 17.94 6.16 9.29
CA GLN A 189 17.45 6.63 7.98
C GLN A 189 17.94 5.77 6.80
N ASN A 190 19.23 5.45 6.75
CA ASN A 190 19.81 4.67 5.65
C ASN A 190 19.36 3.21 5.66
N GLN A 191 19.17 2.63 6.85
CA GLN A 191 18.67 1.27 7.02
C GLN A 191 17.18 1.16 6.67
N PHE A 192 16.40 2.18 7.03
CA PHE A 192 14.96 2.22 6.73
C PHE A 192 14.68 2.03 5.25
N ARG A 193 15.38 2.79 4.39
CA ARG A 193 15.23 2.69 2.95
C ARG A 193 15.56 1.28 2.42
N LEU A 194 16.68 0.71 2.86
CA LEU A 194 17.08 -0.66 2.48
C LEU A 194 16.04 -1.69 2.95
N ILE A 195 15.58 -1.57 4.18
CA ILE A 195 14.58 -2.49 4.76
C ILE A 195 13.30 -2.47 3.93
N ILE A 196 12.77 -1.29 3.60
CA ILE A 196 11.56 -1.18 2.77
C ILE A 196 11.79 -1.84 1.40
N MET A 197 12.89 -1.54 0.71
CA MET A 197 13.17 -2.15 -0.60
C MET A 197 13.27 -3.68 -0.51
N VAL A 198 13.97 -4.21 0.49
CA VAL A 198 14.13 -5.66 0.67
C VAL A 198 12.79 -6.32 0.99
N LEU A 199 12.00 -5.75 1.91
CA LEU A 199 10.69 -6.30 2.26
C LEU A 199 9.72 -6.26 1.06
N THR A 200 9.75 -5.18 0.29
CA THR A 200 8.94 -5.06 -0.94
C THR A 200 9.35 -6.09 -1.98
N ALA A 201 10.66 -6.32 -2.18
CA ALA A 201 11.17 -7.35 -3.08
C ALA A 201 10.79 -8.77 -2.63
N LEU A 202 10.94 -9.07 -1.34
CA LEU A 202 10.53 -10.35 -0.77
C LEU A 202 9.02 -10.57 -0.90
N GLY A 203 8.21 -9.55 -0.67
CA GLY A 203 6.77 -9.60 -0.89
C GLY A 203 6.40 -9.90 -2.35
N ALA A 204 7.08 -9.27 -3.31
CA ALA A 204 6.88 -9.54 -4.73
C ALA A 204 7.24 -10.98 -5.10
N LEU A 205 8.37 -11.49 -4.62
CA LEU A 205 8.77 -12.89 -4.82
C LEU A 205 7.76 -13.87 -4.20
N PHE A 206 7.30 -13.57 -2.99
CA PHE A 206 6.29 -14.40 -2.32
C PHE A 206 4.97 -14.43 -3.12
N ILE A 207 4.51 -13.28 -3.63
CA ILE A 207 3.30 -13.20 -4.46
C ILE A 207 3.49 -13.98 -5.77
N PHE A 208 4.68 -13.90 -6.38
CA PHE A 208 5.00 -14.57 -7.64
C PHE A 208 5.01 -16.10 -7.52
N PHE A 209 5.58 -16.62 -6.44
CA PHE A 209 5.73 -18.08 -6.24
C PHE A 209 4.54 -18.72 -5.49
N ARG A 210 3.67 -17.93 -4.90
CA ARG A 210 2.47 -18.44 -4.25
C ARG A 210 1.36 -18.66 -5.30
N ASN A 211 1.36 -19.86 -5.86
CA ASN A 211 0.23 -20.35 -6.69
C ASN A 211 -0.93 -20.78 -5.82
#